data_aa5c581262a82532431a6580fbb97a98
#
_entry.id   aa5c581262a82532431a6580fbb97a98
#
_cell.length_a   1.000
_cell.length_b   1.000
_cell.length_c   1.000
_cell.angle_alpha   90.00
_cell.angle_beta   90.00
_cell.angle_gamma   90.00
#
_symmetry.space_group_name_H-M   'P 1'
#
loop_
_entity.id
_entity.type
_entity.pdbx_description
1 polymer ?
#
loop_
_entity_poly.entity_id
_entity_poly.type
_entity_poly.pdbx_seq_one_letter_code
_entity_poly.pdbx_strand_id
1 'polypeptide(L)'
;MRFHVVDIAHQIANGLVLPCAFTTKMMLFCSEMKKRGHEIIHYGHEASIVDADISVPIFSKEDWDTFWGHEDYYSNTNTHYTNVEANNLIATRASEEIKRYKKPNDIFLSFIGNCQALIAQENPDLIAIEPSIGYHPKTTFSNWRVYESYAMMHMCSGIEAACYDNEKGGSHNWYDAVIPSYFDTSLHEYQEKKDDYILYLGRVFEGKGLYPAIEATKLAGKRLVVAGYGDIITDKLLPYDSIPDHVEIVGYADHEKRSELMRNASASLMLTTYAEPFGRVLIENFLHGTPVITTDWGAFVENNLHGVTGYRARTLDHMVWSINNIDRIKSKDCRNWGETFSVDRIMPMYEEYFQMVMDEYTSNGWYRLRHERDNLDWLNYQSPFKPSDEPVLKTKQEVMDKVTKDYIIPHGIFKGMKYVNRGSAGAWYEPKLLGTYESEIVPAMKEILQTQYTGIVDVGCGEGYYAIGLAWKNPQATVYAFDNNDDAQNLCSQNVKLNNLDNVVIGDWCDADTLMNLDIGRRGLIFIDCEGYEVEIITKETVQKLYSHDFIIETHDWVDINITKNLIDILSDTHSIQIFSSVDDIDKAYNYDVPILNGLSLEDRRDLLREGRCCIGKWIYAKSKIVPVE
;
A
#
# COMPACT_ATOMS: atom_id res chain seq x y z
N MET A 1 28.07 18.81 -7.55
CA MET A 1 28.64 17.99 -8.65
C MET A 1 28.35 18.68 -9.97
N ARG A 2 29.00 18.26 -11.06
CA ARG A 2 28.82 18.82 -12.40
C ARG A 2 28.50 17.70 -13.37
N PHE A 3 27.36 17.83 -14.06
CA PHE A 3 26.78 16.77 -14.90
C PHE A 3 26.74 17.18 -16.36
N HIS A 4 27.18 16.29 -17.24
CA HIS A 4 27.00 16.37 -18.68
C HIS A 4 25.88 15.44 -19.08
N VAL A 5 24.82 15.98 -19.70
CA VAL A 5 23.61 15.25 -20.06
C VAL A 5 23.30 15.46 -21.53
N VAL A 6 23.01 14.38 -22.26
CA VAL A 6 22.80 14.42 -23.70
C VAL A 6 21.40 13.96 -24.06
N ASP A 7 20.75 14.68 -24.97
CA ASP A 7 19.43 14.34 -25.51
C ASP A 7 19.42 12.99 -26.24
N ILE A 8 18.22 12.49 -26.43
CA ILE A 8 17.95 11.33 -27.26
C ILE A 8 17.57 11.82 -28.65
N ALA A 9 18.18 11.27 -29.72
CA ALA A 9 18.04 11.79 -31.08
C ALA A 9 16.58 11.90 -31.57
N HIS A 10 15.72 10.94 -31.20
CA HIS A 10 14.33 10.85 -31.68
C HIS A 10 13.31 11.67 -30.90
N GLN A 11 13.73 12.45 -29.90
CA GLN A 11 12.78 13.17 -29.04
C GLN A 11 13.35 14.53 -28.62
N ILE A 12 12.63 15.60 -28.94
CA ILE A 12 12.96 16.95 -28.45
C ILE A 12 12.51 17.07 -26.99
N ALA A 13 13.37 17.58 -26.14
CA ALA A 13 13.10 17.78 -24.73
C ALA A 13 12.43 19.15 -24.49
N ASN A 14 11.12 19.28 -24.75
CA ASN A 14 10.42 20.56 -24.70
C ASN A 14 9.00 20.52 -24.07
N GLY A 15 8.70 19.53 -23.23
CA GLY A 15 7.38 19.40 -22.59
C GLY A 15 7.43 18.80 -21.19
N LEU A 16 6.35 18.99 -20.42
CA LEU A 16 6.22 18.48 -19.04
C LEU A 16 6.15 16.95 -18.99
N VAL A 17 5.43 16.35 -19.93
CA VAL A 17 5.34 14.89 -20.10
C VAL A 17 5.44 14.56 -21.57
N LEU A 18 6.45 13.80 -21.92
CA LEU A 18 6.72 13.41 -23.30
C LEU A 18 6.38 11.93 -23.53
N PRO A 19 6.13 11.51 -24.78
CA PRO A 19 5.93 10.10 -25.13
C PRO A 19 7.10 9.21 -24.73
N CYS A 20 8.32 9.76 -24.78
CA CYS A 20 9.53 9.07 -24.34
C CYS A 20 9.76 9.23 -22.83
N ALA A 21 9.61 8.14 -22.09
CA ALA A 21 9.83 8.12 -20.65
C ALA A 21 11.26 8.50 -20.24
N PHE A 22 12.25 8.18 -21.07
CA PHE A 22 13.66 8.50 -20.79
C PHE A 22 13.91 10.02 -20.87
N THR A 23 13.38 10.69 -21.89
CA THR A 23 13.49 12.15 -22.02
C THR A 23 12.79 12.86 -20.86
N THR A 24 11.58 12.41 -20.49
CA THR A 24 10.86 12.97 -19.32
C THR A 24 11.69 12.81 -18.04
N LYS A 25 12.29 11.65 -17.80
CA LYS A 25 13.15 11.42 -16.63
C LYS A 25 14.37 12.32 -16.65
N MET A 26 15.04 12.41 -17.78
CA MET A 26 16.23 13.26 -17.95
C MET A 26 15.93 14.74 -17.65
N MET A 27 14.84 15.27 -18.20
CA MET A 27 14.44 16.67 -17.96
C MET A 27 14.13 16.94 -16.48
N LEU A 28 13.35 16.07 -15.84
CA LEU A 28 13.04 16.19 -14.42
C LEU A 28 14.30 16.05 -13.55
N PHE A 29 15.20 15.14 -13.90
CA PHE A 29 16.48 14.98 -13.24
C PHE A 29 17.31 16.28 -13.30
N CYS A 30 17.45 16.87 -14.48
CA CYS A 30 18.21 18.12 -14.66
C CYS A 30 17.64 19.25 -13.79
N SER A 31 16.32 19.45 -13.83
CA SER A 31 15.65 20.48 -13.04
C SER A 31 15.85 20.26 -11.53
N GLU A 32 15.68 19.04 -11.04
CA GLU A 32 15.79 18.74 -9.62
C GLU A 32 17.25 18.83 -9.11
N MET A 33 18.21 18.34 -9.88
CA MET A 33 19.64 18.43 -9.50
C MET A 33 20.13 19.89 -9.53
N LYS A 34 19.66 20.69 -10.48
CA LYS A 34 19.96 22.13 -10.48
C LYS A 34 19.39 22.85 -9.27
N LYS A 35 18.12 22.59 -8.87
CA LYS A 35 17.52 23.12 -7.64
C LYS A 35 18.33 22.76 -6.40
N ARG A 36 19.03 21.63 -6.40
CA ARG A 36 19.90 21.12 -5.33
C ARG A 36 21.33 21.68 -5.38
N GLY A 37 21.60 22.60 -6.31
CA GLY A 37 22.89 23.30 -6.40
C GLY A 37 23.96 22.57 -7.20
N HIS A 38 23.58 21.61 -8.04
CA HIS A 38 24.49 20.97 -8.99
C HIS A 38 24.52 21.74 -10.31
N GLU A 39 25.64 21.73 -11.01
CA GLU A 39 25.81 22.36 -12.34
C GLU A 39 25.41 21.36 -13.44
N ILE A 40 24.50 21.75 -14.32
CA ILE A 40 24.01 20.93 -15.42
C ILE A 40 24.47 21.52 -16.76
N ILE A 41 25.14 20.71 -17.58
CA ILE A 41 25.45 21.02 -18.96
C ILE A 41 24.70 20.08 -19.86
N HIS A 42 23.79 20.61 -20.63
CA HIS A 42 22.94 19.88 -21.54
C HIS A 42 23.38 20.03 -22.99
N TYR A 43 23.38 18.92 -23.73
CA TYR A 43 23.69 18.85 -25.15
C TYR A 43 22.52 18.22 -25.88
N GLY A 44 21.91 18.95 -26.81
CA GLY A 44 20.67 18.41 -27.40
C GLY A 44 20.19 19.10 -28.65
N HIS A 45 18.92 18.90 -28.96
CA HIS A 45 18.27 19.58 -30.06
C HIS A 45 18.24 21.09 -29.84
N GLU A 46 18.32 21.86 -30.94
CA GLU A 46 18.23 23.33 -30.88
C GLU A 46 16.90 23.84 -30.30
N ALA A 47 15.83 23.01 -30.38
CA ALA A 47 14.52 23.32 -29.85
C ALA A 47 14.26 22.71 -28.47
N SER A 48 15.24 22.04 -27.86
CA SER A 48 15.09 21.49 -26.52
C SER A 48 15.12 22.59 -25.45
N ILE A 49 14.24 22.46 -24.46
CA ILE A 49 14.11 23.38 -23.32
C ILE A 49 14.33 22.56 -22.04
N VAL A 50 15.58 22.44 -21.63
CA VAL A 50 16.00 21.75 -20.43
C VAL A 50 16.48 22.76 -19.40
N ASP A 51 16.11 22.60 -18.14
CA ASP A 51 16.58 23.45 -17.05
C ASP A 51 18.05 23.11 -16.73
N ALA A 52 18.96 23.72 -17.48
CA ALA A 52 20.41 23.54 -17.39
C ALA A 52 21.09 24.88 -17.14
N ASP A 53 22.35 24.85 -16.65
CA ASP A 53 23.17 26.06 -16.52
C ASP A 53 23.80 26.47 -17.88
N ILE A 54 24.10 25.44 -18.68
CA ILE A 54 24.61 25.62 -20.04
C ILE A 54 23.83 24.67 -20.95
N SER A 55 23.24 25.20 -22.03
CA SER A 55 22.62 24.41 -23.09
C SER A 55 23.38 24.58 -24.38
N VAL A 56 23.84 23.47 -24.95
CA VAL A 56 24.66 23.42 -26.18
C VAL A 56 23.85 22.73 -27.27
N PRO A 57 23.40 23.47 -28.31
CA PRO A 57 22.65 22.86 -29.41
C PRO A 57 23.63 22.08 -30.30
N ILE A 58 23.40 20.79 -30.45
CA ILE A 58 24.23 19.87 -31.25
C ILE A 58 23.44 19.13 -32.33
N PHE A 59 22.13 19.30 -32.37
CA PHE A 59 21.25 18.64 -33.33
C PHE A 59 20.22 19.66 -33.83
N SER A 60 20.23 19.95 -35.14
CA SER A 60 19.39 20.98 -35.74
C SER A 60 18.10 20.40 -36.33
N LYS A 61 17.19 21.31 -36.75
CA LYS A 61 16.02 20.90 -37.52
C LYS A 61 16.43 20.28 -38.88
N GLU A 62 17.49 20.74 -39.49
CA GLU A 62 18.00 20.17 -40.77
C GLU A 62 18.49 18.72 -40.58
N ASP A 63 19.15 18.43 -39.44
CA ASP A 63 19.49 17.06 -39.06
C ASP A 63 18.26 16.21 -38.89
N TRP A 64 17.24 16.74 -38.18
CA TRP A 64 15.95 16.03 -38.03
C TRP A 64 15.32 15.72 -39.38
N ASP A 65 15.18 16.70 -40.27
CA ASP A 65 14.61 16.55 -41.61
C ASP A 65 15.38 15.50 -42.45
N THR A 66 16.67 15.36 -42.21
CA THR A 66 17.52 14.34 -42.87
C THR A 66 17.16 12.91 -42.46
N PHE A 67 16.84 12.68 -41.20
CA PHE A 67 16.60 11.33 -40.66
C PHE A 67 15.14 10.92 -40.67
N TRP A 68 14.23 11.86 -40.49
CA TRP A 68 12.77 11.59 -40.34
C TRP A 68 11.92 12.36 -41.33
N GLY A 69 12.52 13.13 -42.24
CA GLY A 69 11.79 13.93 -43.22
C GLY A 69 11.12 15.15 -42.58
N HIS A 70 10.12 15.68 -43.29
CA HIS A 70 9.37 16.84 -42.79
C HIS A 70 8.23 16.45 -41.83
N GLU A 71 8.33 15.32 -41.18
CA GLU A 71 7.43 15.00 -40.09
C GLU A 71 7.54 16.08 -39.01
N ASP A 72 6.42 16.32 -38.34
CA ASP A 72 6.31 17.46 -37.43
C ASP A 72 7.39 17.40 -36.31
N TYR A 73 8.43 18.19 -36.47
CA TYR A 73 9.54 18.34 -35.55
C TYR A 73 9.10 18.71 -34.14
N TYR A 74 7.97 19.43 -34.01
CA TYR A 74 7.45 19.91 -32.75
C TYR A 74 6.34 19.02 -32.15
N SER A 75 5.80 18.05 -32.89
CA SER A 75 4.66 17.26 -32.41
C SER A 75 5.01 16.29 -31.30
N ASN A 76 6.31 15.98 -31.12
CA ASN A 76 6.81 15.01 -30.14
C ASN A 76 6.15 13.62 -30.20
N THR A 77 5.49 13.28 -31.32
CA THR A 77 4.76 12.01 -31.49
C THR A 77 5.60 10.90 -32.11
N ASN A 78 6.83 11.24 -32.51
CA ASN A 78 7.71 10.30 -33.21
C ASN A 78 8.21 9.18 -32.28
N THR A 79 7.97 7.94 -32.68
CA THR A 79 8.35 6.71 -31.95
C THR A 79 9.51 5.95 -32.57
N HIS A 80 10.27 6.54 -33.49
CA HIS A 80 11.37 5.89 -34.19
C HIS A 80 12.61 5.75 -33.33
N TYR A 81 12.60 4.81 -32.39
CA TYR A 81 13.68 4.55 -31.42
C TYR A 81 15.02 4.05 -32.04
N THR A 82 15.04 3.67 -33.31
CA THR A 82 16.11 2.84 -33.87
C THR A 82 16.92 3.47 -34.98
N ASN A 83 16.90 4.80 -35.15
CA ASN A 83 17.79 5.41 -36.14
C ASN A 83 19.22 5.47 -35.57
N VAL A 84 20.05 4.48 -35.95
CA VAL A 84 21.42 4.32 -35.47
C VAL A 84 22.30 5.48 -35.94
N GLU A 85 22.08 5.98 -37.16
CA GLU A 85 22.86 7.07 -37.73
C GLU A 85 22.61 8.40 -36.99
N ALA A 86 21.35 8.71 -36.69
CA ALA A 86 20.99 9.88 -35.89
C ALA A 86 21.59 9.81 -34.47
N ASN A 87 21.53 8.65 -33.84
CA ASN A 87 22.13 8.44 -32.52
C ASN A 87 23.66 8.57 -32.55
N ASN A 88 24.30 8.06 -33.59
CA ASN A 88 25.76 8.22 -33.77
C ASN A 88 26.14 9.68 -34.01
N LEU A 89 25.38 10.42 -34.79
CA LEU A 89 25.62 11.83 -35.05
C LEU A 89 25.55 12.66 -33.74
N ILE A 90 24.49 12.50 -32.97
CA ILE A 90 24.32 13.23 -31.70
C ILE A 90 25.44 12.86 -30.71
N ALA A 91 25.80 11.57 -30.61
CA ALA A 91 26.86 11.11 -29.72
C ALA A 91 28.25 11.67 -30.13
N THR A 92 28.55 11.71 -31.44
CA THR A 92 29.81 12.26 -31.96
C THR A 92 29.92 13.74 -31.64
N ARG A 93 28.88 14.53 -31.98
CA ARG A 93 28.86 15.97 -31.71
C ARG A 93 28.91 16.29 -30.22
N ALA A 94 28.14 15.52 -29.40
CA ALA A 94 28.19 15.67 -27.95
C ALA A 94 29.62 15.42 -27.42
N SER A 95 30.26 14.37 -27.89
CA SER A 95 31.63 14.05 -27.47
C SER A 95 32.62 15.18 -27.78
N GLU A 96 32.51 15.80 -28.95
CA GLU A 96 33.35 16.94 -29.35
C GLU A 96 33.09 18.17 -28.47
N GLU A 97 31.86 18.52 -28.23
CA GLU A 97 31.49 19.68 -27.40
C GLU A 97 31.82 19.44 -25.91
N ILE A 98 31.63 18.23 -25.38
CA ILE A 98 32.02 17.88 -24.02
C ILE A 98 33.52 18.17 -23.78
N LYS A 99 34.42 17.90 -24.75
CA LYS A 99 35.85 18.20 -24.65
C LYS A 99 36.15 19.68 -24.37
N ARG A 100 35.23 20.60 -24.75
CA ARG A 100 35.35 22.04 -24.51
C ARG A 100 34.90 22.49 -23.13
N TYR A 101 33.93 21.75 -22.54
CA TYR A 101 33.26 22.13 -21.28
C TYR A 101 33.71 21.32 -20.09
N LYS A 102 34.22 20.08 -20.27
CA LYS A 102 34.53 19.17 -19.18
C LYS A 102 35.65 19.67 -18.27
N LYS A 103 35.54 19.33 -17.00
CA LYS A 103 36.54 19.51 -15.96
C LYS A 103 36.88 18.16 -15.33
N PRO A 104 38.01 18.03 -14.60
CA PRO A 104 38.33 16.81 -13.87
C PRO A 104 37.22 16.41 -12.92
N ASN A 105 36.86 15.10 -12.90
CA ASN A 105 35.82 14.51 -12.08
C ASN A 105 34.38 14.92 -12.44
N ASP A 106 34.17 15.48 -13.62
CA ASP A 106 32.81 15.67 -14.13
C ASP A 106 32.14 14.32 -14.41
N ILE A 107 30.84 14.28 -14.29
CA ILE A 107 30.02 13.07 -14.47
C ILE A 107 29.26 13.19 -15.79
N PHE A 108 29.40 12.18 -16.64
CA PHE A 108 28.56 12.00 -17.82
C PHE A 108 27.40 11.05 -17.48
N LEU A 109 26.16 11.48 -17.68
CA LEU A 109 24.96 10.68 -17.42
C LEU A 109 24.32 10.21 -18.72
N SER A 110 24.29 8.90 -18.93
CA SER A 110 23.62 8.27 -20.07
C SER A 110 22.26 7.70 -19.67
N PHE A 111 21.18 8.28 -20.19
CA PHE A 111 19.81 7.83 -19.93
C PHE A 111 19.28 6.79 -20.94
N ILE A 112 20.08 6.42 -21.97
CA ILE A 112 19.64 5.55 -23.06
C ILE A 112 20.63 4.42 -23.41
N GLY A 113 21.64 4.21 -22.59
CA GLY A 113 22.58 3.11 -22.78
C GLY A 113 23.56 3.31 -23.94
N ASN A 114 23.90 2.22 -24.65
CA ASN A 114 25.00 2.16 -25.63
C ASN A 114 24.87 3.12 -26.81
N CYS A 115 23.71 3.69 -27.09
CA CYS A 115 23.57 4.79 -28.07
C CYS A 115 24.47 5.98 -27.73
N GLN A 116 24.86 6.12 -26.46
CA GLN A 116 25.74 7.18 -25.96
C GLN A 116 27.11 6.66 -25.49
N ALA A 117 27.41 5.38 -25.67
CA ALA A 117 28.66 4.77 -25.23
C ALA A 117 29.91 5.41 -25.87
N LEU A 118 29.80 5.89 -27.10
CA LEU A 118 30.90 6.59 -27.82
C LEU A 118 31.40 7.81 -27.02
N ILE A 119 30.51 8.52 -26.33
CA ILE A 119 30.84 9.69 -25.53
C ILE A 119 31.81 9.30 -24.40
N ALA A 120 31.51 8.22 -23.67
CA ALA A 120 32.40 7.72 -22.63
C ALA A 120 33.72 7.18 -23.18
N GLN A 121 33.68 6.49 -24.32
CA GLN A 121 34.90 5.96 -24.99
C GLN A 121 35.86 7.05 -25.41
N GLU A 122 35.36 8.16 -25.93
CA GLU A 122 36.19 9.28 -26.37
C GLU A 122 36.55 10.27 -25.25
N ASN A 123 35.92 10.17 -24.10
CA ASN A 123 36.16 10.98 -22.91
C ASN A 123 36.36 10.09 -21.67
N PRO A 124 37.45 9.25 -21.65
CA PRO A 124 37.67 8.28 -20.58
C PRO A 124 38.02 8.89 -19.22
N ASP A 125 38.27 10.20 -19.19
CA ASP A 125 38.47 11.01 -17.98
C ASP A 125 37.17 11.47 -17.31
N LEU A 126 36.01 11.22 -17.92
CA LEU A 126 34.72 11.43 -17.30
C LEU A 126 34.26 10.19 -16.54
N ILE A 127 33.52 10.41 -15.46
CA ILE A 127 32.84 9.33 -14.76
C ILE A 127 31.50 9.06 -15.47
N ALA A 128 31.47 8.02 -16.31
CA ALA A 128 30.25 7.67 -17.04
C ALA A 128 29.31 6.82 -16.19
N ILE A 129 28.10 7.30 -15.96
CA ILE A 129 27.07 6.63 -15.15
C ILE A 129 25.80 6.42 -15.99
N GLU A 130 25.16 5.26 -15.85
CA GLU A 130 23.83 4.97 -16.38
C GLU A 130 22.80 5.09 -15.23
N PRO A 131 22.13 6.25 -15.06
CA PRO A 131 21.40 6.55 -13.83
C PRO A 131 19.98 5.98 -13.77
N SER A 132 19.47 5.36 -14.83
CA SER A 132 18.06 4.96 -14.88
C SER A 132 17.83 3.87 -15.92
N ILE A 133 18.39 2.68 -15.65
CA ILE A 133 18.34 1.55 -16.58
C ILE A 133 16.94 0.92 -16.57
N GLY A 134 16.20 1.16 -17.66
CA GLY A 134 14.91 0.54 -17.98
C GLY A 134 14.87 0.10 -19.45
N TYR A 135 16.02 -0.04 -20.10
CA TYR A 135 16.20 -0.45 -21.49
C TYR A 135 16.83 -1.85 -21.58
N HIS A 136 16.98 -2.35 -22.82
CA HIS A 136 17.42 -3.73 -23.03
C HIS A 136 18.82 -4.00 -22.45
N PRO A 137 19.02 -5.07 -21.69
CA PRO A 137 20.27 -5.36 -20.96
C PRO A 137 21.54 -5.35 -21.78
N LYS A 138 21.47 -5.80 -23.04
CA LYS A 138 22.63 -5.78 -23.96
C LYS A 138 23.09 -4.39 -24.38
N THR A 139 22.40 -3.35 -23.92
CA THR A 139 22.71 -1.97 -24.28
C THR A 139 23.35 -1.19 -23.13
N THR A 140 23.63 -1.81 -22.00
CA THR A 140 24.43 -1.21 -20.93
C THR A 140 25.92 -1.21 -21.29
N PHE A 141 26.65 -0.19 -20.85
CA PHE A 141 28.09 -0.06 -21.15
C PHE A 141 28.92 0.42 -19.95
N SER A 142 28.31 1.08 -18.98
CA SER A 142 29.00 1.59 -17.80
C SER A 142 29.19 0.53 -16.71
N ASN A 143 30.23 0.71 -15.88
CA ASN A 143 30.40 0.00 -14.64
C ASN A 143 29.58 0.60 -13.47
N TRP A 144 29.09 1.82 -13.64
CA TRP A 144 28.30 2.55 -12.65
C TRP A 144 26.85 2.57 -13.11
N ARG A 145 26.01 1.67 -12.54
CA ARG A 145 24.68 1.39 -13.05
C ARG A 145 23.63 1.55 -11.97
N VAL A 146 22.56 2.29 -12.30
CA VAL A 146 21.37 2.40 -11.46
C VAL A 146 20.17 1.84 -12.22
N TYR A 147 19.57 0.81 -11.66
CA TYR A 147 18.38 0.16 -12.19
C TYR A 147 17.12 0.74 -11.55
N GLU A 148 16.01 0.75 -12.27
CA GLU A 148 14.74 1.28 -11.77
C GLU A 148 13.99 0.30 -10.85
N SER A 149 14.36 -1.00 -10.87
CA SER A 149 13.77 -2.04 -10.04
C SER A 149 14.74 -3.22 -9.86
N TYR A 150 14.54 -4.01 -8.82
CA TYR A 150 15.26 -5.28 -8.65
C TYR A 150 14.94 -6.26 -9.77
N ALA A 151 13.67 -6.29 -10.24
CA ALA A 151 13.29 -7.13 -11.38
C ALA A 151 14.15 -6.80 -12.62
N MET A 152 14.36 -5.51 -12.90
CA MET A 152 15.22 -5.06 -14.01
C MET A 152 16.67 -5.43 -13.79
N MET A 153 17.21 -5.20 -12.61
CA MET A 153 18.59 -5.55 -12.26
C MET A 153 18.83 -7.06 -12.43
N HIS A 154 17.96 -7.90 -11.88
CA HIS A 154 18.10 -9.36 -11.98
C HIS A 154 17.92 -9.87 -13.42
N MET A 155 17.04 -9.26 -14.21
CA MET A 155 16.90 -9.58 -15.63
C MET A 155 18.17 -9.26 -16.40
N CYS A 156 18.78 -8.09 -16.16
CA CYS A 156 20.04 -7.70 -16.78
C CYS A 156 21.17 -8.68 -16.41
N SER A 157 21.32 -9.00 -15.13
CA SER A 157 22.32 -9.98 -14.66
C SER A 157 22.12 -11.36 -15.24
N GLY A 158 20.87 -11.83 -15.35
CA GLY A 158 20.56 -13.12 -15.96
C GLY A 158 20.91 -13.19 -17.44
N ILE A 159 20.70 -12.10 -18.19
CA ILE A 159 21.07 -12.02 -19.62
C ILE A 159 22.59 -11.92 -19.76
N GLU A 160 23.25 -11.13 -18.94
CA GLU A 160 24.73 -11.05 -18.93
C GLU A 160 25.34 -12.44 -18.64
N ALA A 161 24.83 -13.15 -17.63
CA ALA A 161 25.27 -14.51 -17.30
C ALA A 161 25.11 -15.49 -18.47
N ALA A 162 24.01 -15.39 -19.22
CA ALA A 162 23.77 -16.26 -20.38
C ALA A 162 24.65 -15.94 -21.59
N CYS A 163 25.22 -14.72 -21.66
CA CYS A 163 26.08 -14.30 -22.76
C CYS A 163 27.57 -14.57 -22.53
N TYR A 164 27.98 -14.73 -21.28
CA TYR A 164 29.35 -15.08 -20.91
C TYR A 164 29.42 -16.57 -20.54
N ASP A 165 30.44 -17.26 -21.06
CA ASP A 165 30.66 -18.70 -20.88
C ASP A 165 30.53 -19.12 -19.41
N ASN A 166 29.83 -20.18 -19.15
CA ASN A 166 29.25 -20.63 -17.88
C ASN A 166 30.15 -20.75 -16.63
N GLU A 167 31.43 -20.44 -16.72
CA GLU A 167 32.35 -20.59 -15.57
C GLU A 167 32.29 -19.43 -14.55
N LYS A 168 31.68 -18.30 -14.89
CA LYS A 168 31.73 -17.09 -14.04
C LYS A 168 30.42 -16.72 -13.35
N GLY A 169 29.34 -17.47 -13.53
CA GLY A 169 28.05 -17.15 -12.93
C GLY A 169 27.61 -15.72 -13.19
N GLY A 170 26.34 -15.42 -13.34
CA GLY A 170 25.88 -14.04 -13.51
C GLY A 170 26.40 -13.17 -12.37
N SER A 171 27.21 -12.21 -12.71
CA SER A 171 27.80 -11.33 -11.69
C SER A 171 27.08 -9.99 -11.69
N HIS A 172 26.49 -9.66 -10.56
CA HIS A 172 26.21 -8.27 -10.26
C HIS A 172 27.52 -7.51 -10.11
N ASN A 173 27.55 -6.28 -10.59
CA ASN A 173 28.62 -5.37 -10.26
C ASN A 173 28.40 -4.87 -8.82
N TRP A 174 29.44 -4.76 -8.02
CA TRP A 174 29.37 -4.21 -6.66
C TRP A 174 28.79 -2.79 -6.59
N TYR A 175 28.85 -2.05 -7.69
CA TYR A 175 28.36 -0.68 -7.81
C TYR A 175 26.95 -0.60 -8.41
N ASP A 176 26.34 -1.73 -8.72
CA ASP A 176 24.95 -1.77 -9.17
C ASP A 176 24.03 -1.35 -8.04
N ALA A 177 23.17 -0.39 -8.30
CA ALA A 177 22.19 0.09 -7.35
C ALA A 177 20.79 0.02 -7.94
N VAL A 178 19.77 -0.08 -7.08
CA VAL A 178 18.38 0.07 -7.46
C VAL A 178 17.84 1.35 -6.84
N ILE A 179 17.56 2.34 -7.67
CA ILE A 179 16.91 3.59 -7.29
C ILE A 179 15.69 3.75 -8.19
N PRO A 180 14.48 3.81 -7.64
CA PRO A 180 13.27 3.84 -8.45
C PRO A 180 13.16 5.13 -9.28
N SER A 181 12.30 5.08 -10.28
CA SER A 181 11.91 6.28 -11.01
C SER A 181 11.20 7.28 -10.10
N TYR A 182 11.29 8.54 -10.42
CA TYR A 182 10.87 9.67 -9.59
C TYR A 182 9.82 10.53 -10.29
N PHE A 183 9.03 11.25 -9.48
CA PHE A 183 7.88 12.03 -9.95
C PHE A 183 7.80 13.37 -9.22
N ASP A 184 7.44 14.41 -9.96
CA ASP A 184 6.93 15.64 -9.37
C ASP A 184 5.46 15.39 -8.98
N THR A 185 5.23 15.17 -7.70
CA THR A 185 3.88 14.84 -7.18
C THR A 185 2.91 16.00 -7.26
N SER A 186 3.39 17.23 -7.45
CA SER A 186 2.55 18.42 -7.60
C SER A 186 1.80 18.46 -8.93
N LEU A 187 2.29 17.74 -9.95
CA LEU A 187 1.66 17.61 -11.26
C LEU A 187 0.48 16.62 -11.29
N HIS A 188 0.21 15.93 -10.17
CA HIS A 188 -0.77 14.86 -10.09
C HIS A 188 -1.83 15.18 -9.04
N GLU A 189 -2.99 15.61 -9.49
CA GLU A 189 -4.12 15.97 -8.63
C GLU A 189 -4.80 14.71 -8.07
N TYR A 190 -4.91 14.62 -6.76
CA TYR A 190 -5.59 13.51 -6.06
C TYR A 190 -7.10 13.64 -6.14
N GLN A 191 -7.79 12.51 -6.39
CA GLN A 191 -9.24 12.43 -6.32
C GLN A 191 -9.68 11.12 -5.68
N GLU A 192 -10.51 11.20 -4.66
CA GLU A 192 -11.02 10.03 -3.96
C GLU A 192 -12.23 9.41 -4.68
N LYS A 193 -13.17 10.26 -5.12
CA LYS A 193 -14.38 9.80 -5.81
C LYS A 193 -14.07 9.49 -7.27
N LYS A 194 -14.36 8.27 -7.71
CA LYS A 194 -14.11 7.77 -9.05
C LYS A 194 -15.39 7.62 -9.87
N ASP A 195 -15.26 7.71 -11.18
CA ASP A 195 -16.31 7.38 -12.13
C ASP A 195 -16.34 5.86 -12.41
N ASP A 196 -17.45 5.36 -12.96
CA ASP A 196 -17.63 3.93 -13.20
C ASP A 196 -17.07 3.51 -14.59
N TYR A 197 -15.74 3.58 -14.74
CA TYR A 197 -15.03 2.99 -15.87
C TYR A 197 -13.66 2.46 -15.47
N ILE A 198 -13.18 1.50 -16.25
CA ILE A 198 -11.82 0.97 -16.15
C ILE A 198 -10.97 1.62 -17.25
N LEU A 199 -9.74 2.01 -16.91
CA LEU A 199 -8.82 2.66 -17.83
C LEU A 199 -7.75 1.69 -18.33
N TYR A 200 -7.52 1.68 -19.64
CA TYR A 200 -6.28 1.21 -20.24
C TYR A 200 -5.52 2.42 -20.79
N LEU A 201 -4.29 2.66 -20.29
CA LEU A 201 -3.48 3.79 -20.71
C LEU A 201 -2.07 3.33 -21.11
N GLY A 202 -1.75 3.46 -22.40
CA GLY A 202 -0.43 3.10 -22.92
C GLY A 202 -0.43 2.83 -24.40
N ARG A 203 0.74 2.45 -24.95
CA ARG A 203 0.86 2.04 -26.34
C ARG A 203 0.00 0.81 -26.62
N VAL A 204 -0.65 0.81 -27.76
CA VAL A 204 -1.48 -0.31 -28.20
C VAL A 204 -0.60 -1.26 -29.03
N PHE A 205 -0.14 -2.34 -28.41
CA PHE A 205 0.52 -3.47 -29.06
C PHE A 205 0.33 -4.74 -28.19
N GLU A 206 0.54 -5.90 -28.76
CA GLU A 206 0.26 -7.20 -28.13
C GLU A 206 0.83 -7.31 -26.70
N GLY A 207 2.09 -6.90 -26.51
CA GLY A 207 2.79 -7.00 -25.23
C GLY A 207 2.21 -6.15 -24.11
N LYS A 208 1.31 -5.18 -24.37
CA LYS A 208 0.67 -4.34 -23.36
C LYS A 208 -0.67 -4.88 -22.85
N GLY A 209 -1.17 -6.00 -23.41
CA GLY A 209 -2.29 -6.72 -22.84
C GLY A 209 -3.66 -6.06 -23.04
N LEU A 210 -3.89 -5.36 -24.15
CA LEU A 210 -5.19 -4.76 -24.46
C LEU A 210 -6.28 -5.84 -24.60
N TYR A 211 -5.98 -6.95 -25.29
CA TYR A 211 -6.95 -8.03 -25.50
C TYR A 211 -7.46 -8.62 -24.16
N PRO A 212 -6.61 -9.08 -23.23
CA PRO A 212 -7.10 -9.53 -21.93
C PRO A 212 -7.82 -8.42 -21.13
N ALA A 213 -7.49 -7.14 -21.31
CA ALA A 213 -8.22 -6.05 -20.68
C ALA A 213 -9.67 -5.93 -21.19
N ILE A 214 -9.87 -6.08 -22.49
CA ILE A 214 -11.21 -6.10 -23.13
C ILE A 214 -12.02 -7.29 -22.62
N GLU A 215 -11.45 -8.49 -22.61
CA GLU A 215 -12.15 -9.69 -22.15
C GLU A 215 -12.51 -9.61 -20.66
N ALA A 216 -11.58 -9.15 -19.82
CA ALA A 216 -11.81 -9.02 -18.38
C ALA A 216 -12.93 -8.01 -18.07
N THR A 217 -12.93 -6.85 -18.74
CA THR A 217 -13.95 -5.82 -18.54
C THR A 217 -15.31 -6.24 -19.09
N LYS A 218 -15.35 -6.97 -20.21
CA LYS A 218 -16.57 -7.57 -20.76
C LYS A 218 -17.22 -8.53 -19.77
N LEU A 219 -16.43 -9.47 -19.23
CA LEU A 219 -16.91 -10.44 -18.25
C LEU A 219 -17.32 -9.80 -16.92
N ALA A 220 -16.64 -8.74 -16.52
CA ALA A 220 -16.99 -7.95 -15.32
C ALA A 220 -18.18 -7.00 -15.55
N GLY A 221 -18.69 -6.85 -16.77
CA GLY A 221 -19.77 -5.91 -17.11
C GLY A 221 -19.39 -4.44 -16.92
N LYS A 222 -18.11 -4.08 -17.14
CA LYS A 222 -17.58 -2.73 -16.94
C LYS A 222 -17.19 -2.07 -18.27
N ARG A 223 -17.40 -0.73 -18.36
CA ARG A 223 -16.92 0.08 -19.48
C ARG A 223 -15.39 0.16 -19.43
N LEU A 224 -14.74 -0.04 -20.57
CA LEU A 224 -13.30 0.14 -20.75
C LEU A 224 -13.03 1.39 -21.59
N VAL A 225 -12.24 2.30 -21.05
CA VAL A 225 -11.71 3.47 -21.77
C VAL A 225 -10.26 3.19 -22.15
N VAL A 226 -9.96 3.28 -23.45
CA VAL A 226 -8.63 2.99 -24.01
C VAL A 226 -8.01 4.27 -24.53
N ALA A 227 -6.87 4.66 -23.98
CA ALA A 227 -6.10 5.83 -24.39
C ALA A 227 -4.64 5.46 -24.69
N GLY A 228 -4.12 5.91 -25.83
CA GLY A 228 -2.72 5.69 -26.22
C GLY A 228 -2.54 5.64 -27.73
N TYR A 229 -1.30 5.38 -28.12
CA TYR A 229 -0.92 5.23 -29.52
C TYR A 229 -1.07 3.78 -29.99
N GLY A 230 -1.37 3.61 -31.27
CA GLY A 230 -1.45 2.35 -31.97
C GLY A 230 -2.81 2.17 -32.62
N ASP A 231 -2.85 1.40 -33.69
CA ASP A 231 -4.09 1.09 -34.39
C ASP A 231 -4.61 -0.29 -33.95
N ILE A 232 -5.72 -0.27 -33.25
CA ILE A 232 -6.36 -1.48 -32.71
C ILE A 232 -6.88 -2.38 -33.82
N ILE A 233 -7.29 -1.82 -34.97
CA ILE A 233 -7.98 -2.53 -36.05
C ILE A 233 -6.98 -3.01 -37.11
N THR A 234 -6.07 -2.12 -37.58
CA THR A 234 -5.13 -2.44 -38.65
C THR A 234 -4.03 -3.40 -38.23
N ASP A 235 -3.61 -3.34 -36.97
CA ASP A 235 -2.57 -4.20 -36.40
C ASP A 235 -3.07 -5.62 -36.08
N LYS A 236 -4.36 -5.93 -36.31
CA LYS A 236 -4.99 -7.23 -36.01
C LYS A 236 -4.72 -7.73 -34.59
N LEU A 237 -4.60 -6.81 -33.64
CA LEU A 237 -4.32 -7.12 -32.23
C LEU A 237 -5.51 -7.78 -31.53
N LEU A 238 -6.69 -7.70 -32.12
CA LEU A 238 -7.91 -8.26 -31.58
C LEU A 238 -8.49 -9.33 -32.53
N PRO A 239 -9.08 -10.40 -31.96
CA PRO A 239 -9.78 -11.42 -32.74
C PRO A 239 -11.20 -10.98 -33.15
N TYR A 240 -11.47 -9.67 -33.21
CA TYR A 240 -12.76 -9.09 -33.52
C TYR A 240 -12.72 -8.30 -34.83
N ASP A 241 -13.81 -8.31 -35.57
CA ASP A 241 -14.00 -7.50 -36.78
C ASP A 241 -14.39 -6.06 -36.47
N SER A 242 -14.77 -5.77 -35.23
CA SER A 242 -15.16 -4.43 -34.74
C SER A 242 -14.86 -4.26 -33.23
N ILE A 243 -14.76 -3.02 -32.79
CA ILE A 243 -14.57 -2.70 -31.38
C ILE A 243 -15.85 -3.06 -30.61
N PRO A 244 -15.75 -3.83 -29.49
CA PRO A 244 -16.91 -4.17 -28.66
C PRO A 244 -17.60 -2.94 -28.05
N ASP A 245 -18.93 -2.98 -27.90
CA ASP A 245 -19.76 -1.85 -27.45
C ASP A 245 -19.37 -1.28 -26.08
N HIS A 246 -18.76 -2.06 -25.20
CA HIS A 246 -18.32 -1.61 -23.86
C HIS A 246 -16.94 -0.91 -23.88
N VAL A 247 -16.29 -0.81 -25.04
CA VAL A 247 -14.95 -0.24 -25.21
C VAL A 247 -15.04 1.11 -25.90
N GLU A 248 -14.53 2.15 -25.24
CA GLU A 248 -14.39 3.49 -25.78
C GLU A 248 -12.93 3.77 -26.14
N ILE A 249 -12.66 4.16 -27.39
CA ILE A 249 -11.30 4.50 -27.85
C ILE A 249 -11.16 6.03 -27.86
N VAL A 250 -10.28 6.53 -27.00
CA VAL A 250 -9.94 7.97 -26.92
C VAL A 250 -8.81 8.35 -27.90
N GLY A 251 -7.94 7.37 -28.22
CA GLY A 251 -6.74 7.65 -29.00
C GLY A 251 -5.63 8.30 -28.15
N TYR A 252 -4.81 9.13 -28.79
CA TYR A 252 -3.75 9.85 -28.08
C TYR A 252 -4.33 10.79 -27.02
N ALA A 253 -3.80 10.71 -25.82
CA ALA A 253 -4.14 11.60 -24.72
C ALA A 253 -2.88 12.41 -24.34
N ASP A 254 -2.95 13.73 -24.41
CA ASP A 254 -1.93 14.63 -23.90
C ASP A 254 -1.85 14.58 -22.36
N HIS A 255 -0.99 15.40 -21.77
CA HIS A 255 -0.78 15.39 -20.33
C HIS A 255 -2.06 15.68 -19.53
N GLU A 256 -2.84 16.68 -19.95
CA GLU A 256 -4.06 17.09 -19.27
C GLU A 256 -5.14 15.99 -19.36
N LYS A 257 -5.35 15.46 -20.56
CA LYS A 257 -6.31 14.37 -20.79
C LYS A 257 -5.92 13.08 -20.10
N ARG A 258 -4.62 12.74 -20.07
CA ARG A 258 -4.11 11.58 -19.30
C ARG A 258 -4.40 11.74 -17.81
N SER A 259 -4.10 12.90 -17.25
CA SER A 259 -4.34 13.23 -15.85
C SER A 259 -5.84 13.12 -15.51
N GLU A 260 -6.72 13.68 -16.34
CA GLU A 260 -8.17 13.57 -16.22
C GLU A 260 -8.62 12.10 -16.20
N LEU A 261 -8.18 11.31 -17.20
CA LEU A 261 -8.55 9.90 -17.33
C LEU A 261 -8.07 9.06 -16.14
N MET A 262 -6.82 9.24 -15.69
CA MET A 262 -6.31 8.54 -14.51
C MET A 262 -7.04 8.93 -13.22
N ARG A 263 -7.27 10.23 -13.04
CA ARG A 263 -7.91 10.77 -11.84
C ARG A 263 -9.34 10.25 -11.65
N ASN A 264 -10.08 10.10 -12.74
CA ASN A 264 -11.51 9.75 -12.67
C ASN A 264 -11.77 8.23 -12.75
N ALA A 265 -10.85 7.42 -13.25
CA ALA A 265 -11.04 5.98 -13.40
C ALA A 265 -11.26 5.27 -12.06
N SER A 266 -12.17 4.29 -12.02
CA SER A 266 -12.35 3.40 -10.86
C SER A 266 -11.14 2.49 -10.66
N ALA A 267 -10.49 2.08 -11.75
CA ALA A 267 -9.20 1.38 -11.75
C ALA A 267 -8.52 1.53 -13.11
N SER A 268 -7.20 1.24 -13.15
CA SER A 268 -6.45 1.11 -14.39
C SER A 268 -5.97 -0.33 -14.57
N LEU A 269 -5.91 -0.82 -15.84
CA LEU A 269 -5.36 -2.13 -16.18
C LEU A 269 -4.00 -1.98 -16.85
N MET A 270 -2.98 -2.65 -16.29
CA MET A 270 -1.63 -2.73 -16.83
C MET A 270 -1.22 -4.21 -16.94
N LEU A 271 -1.71 -4.89 -17.99
CA LEU A 271 -1.62 -6.34 -18.17
C LEU A 271 -0.48 -6.72 -19.10
N THR A 272 0.69 -6.11 -18.94
CA THR A 272 1.86 -6.36 -19.80
C THR A 272 2.30 -7.82 -19.73
N THR A 273 2.68 -8.39 -20.88
CA THR A 273 3.16 -9.78 -20.99
C THR A 273 4.68 -9.89 -20.89
N TYR A 274 5.40 -8.79 -20.93
CA TYR A 274 6.84 -8.71 -20.69
C TYR A 274 7.15 -8.25 -19.27
N ALA A 275 8.40 -8.45 -18.83
CA ALA A 275 8.87 -7.93 -17.54
C ALA A 275 8.96 -6.39 -17.63
N GLU A 276 7.98 -5.69 -17.05
CA GLU A 276 7.97 -4.23 -16.99
C GLU A 276 9.17 -3.75 -16.15
N PRO A 277 10.02 -2.84 -16.68
CA PRO A 277 11.20 -2.37 -15.93
C PRO A 277 10.87 -1.58 -14.67
N PHE A 278 9.81 -0.77 -14.70
CA PHE A 278 9.36 0.02 -13.55
C PHE A 278 7.84 0.24 -13.52
N GLY A 279 7.25 0.64 -14.66
CA GLY A 279 5.83 0.93 -14.74
C GLY A 279 5.47 2.35 -14.31
N ARG A 280 6.02 3.40 -14.96
CA ARG A 280 5.73 4.80 -14.60
C ARG A 280 4.24 5.12 -14.53
N VAL A 281 3.45 4.64 -15.50
CA VAL A 281 1.98 4.83 -15.52
C VAL A 281 1.29 4.24 -14.29
N LEU A 282 1.87 3.19 -13.67
CA LEU A 282 1.38 2.63 -12.40
C LEU A 282 1.42 3.69 -11.29
N ILE A 283 2.59 4.32 -11.13
CA ILE A 283 2.78 5.34 -10.08
C ILE A 283 1.99 6.60 -10.38
N GLU A 284 1.90 7.02 -11.65
CA GLU A 284 1.04 8.13 -12.07
C GLU A 284 -0.43 7.89 -11.65
N ASN A 285 -0.98 6.69 -11.85
CA ASN A 285 -2.32 6.32 -11.37
C ASN A 285 -2.41 6.42 -9.83
N PHE A 286 -1.42 5.90 -9.10
CA PHE A 286 -1.43 5.98 -7.64
C PHE A 286 -1.40 7.41 -7.14
N LEU A 287 -0.63 8.29 -7.77
CA LEU A 287 -0.60 9.72 -7.44
C LEU A 287 -1.96 10.40 -7.64
N HIS A 288 -2.78 9.94 -8.56
CA HIS A 288 -4.17 10.37 -8.70
C HIS A 288 -5.15 9.66 -7.75
N GLY A 289 -4.68 8.70 -6.94
CA GLY A 289 -5.50 7.89 -6.05
C GLY A 289 -6.24 6.76 -6.78
N THR A 290 -5.79 6.35 -7.96
CA THR A 290 -6.44 5.33 -8.76
C THR A 290 -5.74 3.98 -8.57
N PRO A 291 -6.45 2.95 -8.10
CA PRO A 291 -5.89 1.62 -7.95
C PRO A 291 -5.60 0.97 -9.31
N VAL A 292 -4.62 0.07 -9.35
CA VAL A 292 -4.22 -0.57 -10.59
C VAL A 292 -4.24 -2.08 -10.47
N ILE A 293 -4.77 -2.74 -11.50
CA ILE A 293 -4.71 -4.19 -11.65
C ILE A 293 -3.59 -4.49 -12.65
N THR A 294 -2.60 -5.27 -12.24
CA THR A 294 -1.41 -5.60 -13.02
C THR A 294 -1.26 -7.11 -13.20
N THR A 295 -0.42 -7.52 -14.13
CA THR A 295 0.16 -8.87 -14.10
C THR A 295 1.09 -9.02 -12.89
N ASP A 296 1.42 -10.28 -12.53
CA ASP A 296 2.20 -10.60 -11.33
C ASP A 296 3.65 -10.98 -11.69
N TRP A 297 4.33 -10.09 -12.42
CA TRP A 297 5.76 -10.22 -12.78
C TRP A 297 6.39 -8.86 -13.11
N GLY A 298 7.71 -8.86 -13.31
CA GLY A 298 8.50 -7.65 -13.50
C GLY A 298 8.43 -6.73 -12.29
N ALA A 299 8.63 -5.44 -12.48
CA ALA A 299 8.58 -4.45 -11.42
C ALA A 299 7.19 -4.27 -10.78
N PHE A 300 6.14 -4.84 -11.35
CA PHE A 300 4.81 -4.81 -10.71
C PHE A 300 4.78 -5.56 -9.38
N VAL A 301 5.64 -6.59 -9.21
CA VAL A 301 5.75 -7.31 -7.94
C VAL A 301 6.27 -6.40 -6.82
N GLU A 302 7.12 -5.45 -7.17
CA GLU A 302 7.71 -4.47 -6.25
C GLU A 302 6.81 -3.25 -6.05
N ASN A 303 6.22 -2.74 -7.14
CA ASN A 303 5.60 -1.42 -7.18
C ASN A 303 4.08 -1.45 -6.99
N ASN A 304 3.40 -2.60 -7.15
CA ASN A 304 1.96 -2.75 -6.89
C ASN A 304 1.74 -3.60 -5.63
N LEU A 305 1.41 -2.97 -4.53
CA LEU A 305 1.13 -3.63 -3.26
C LEU A 305 -0.22 -4.34 -3.32
N HIS A 306 -0.18 -5.69 -3.50
CA HIS A 306 -1.38 -6.51 -3.67
C HIS A 306 -2.34 -6.38 -2.49
N GLY A 307 -3.60 -6.00 -2.77
CA GLY A 307 -4.63 -5.77 -1.75
C GLY A 307 -4.55 -4.41 -1.05
N VAL A 308 -3.56 -3.56 -1.37
CA VAL A 308 -3.38 -2.22 -0.79
C VAL A 308 -3.49 -1.12 -1.83
N THR A 309 -2.72 -1.20 -2.93
CA THR A 309 -2.75 -0.20 -4.00
C THR A 309 -3.43 -0.70 -5.27
N GLY A 310 -3.79 -1.97 -5.28
CA GLY A 310 -4.43 -2.64 -6.38
C GLY A 310 -4.30 -4.16 -6.25
N TYR A 311 -4.46 -4.86 -7.36
CA TYR A 311 -4.33 -6.32 -7.38
C TYR A 311 -3.35 -6.76 -8.46
N ARG A 312 -2.62 -7.86 -8.19
CA ARG A 312 -1.80 -8.55 -9.18
C ARG A 312 -2.53 -9.82 -9.61
N ALA A 313 -2.70 -10.02 -10.92
CA ALA A 313 -3.49 -11.08 -11.50
C ALA A 313 -2.65 -11.95 -12.46
N ARG A 314 -2.97 -13.26 -12.53
CA ARG A 314 -2.30 -14.23 -13.40
C ARG A 314 -3.23 -14.87 -14.42
N THR A 315 -4.52 -14.85 -14.17
CA THR A 315 -5.55 -15.46 -15.02
C THR A 315 -6.66 -14.47 -15.32
N LEU A 316 -7.46 -14.74 -16.33
CA LEU A 316 -8.63 -13.94 -16.65
C LEU A 316 -9.60 -13.87 -15.47
N ASP A 317 -9.84 -14.99 -14.79
CA ASP A 317 -10.71 -15.03 -13.60
C ASP A 317 -10.17 -14.15 -12.47
N HIS A 318 -8.84 -14.12 -12.24
CA HIS A 318 -8.24 -13.20 -11.29
C HIS A 318 -8.42 -11.74 -11.69
N MET A 319 -8.36 -11.40 -12.98
CA MET A 319 -8.60 -10.05 -13.49
C MET A 319 -10.05 -9.63 -13.25
N VAL A 320 -11.01 -10.50 -13.60
CA VAL A 320 -12.45 -10.27 -13.38
C VAL A 320 -12.76 -10.11 -11.88
N TRP A 321 -12.22 -11.00 -11.04
CA TRP A 321 -12.36 -10.89 -9.59
C TRP A 321 -11.80 -9.57 -9.08
N SER A 322 -10.62 -9.18 -9.54
CA SER A 322 -9.97 -7.93 -9.14
C SER A 322 -10.78 -6.70 -9.51
N ILE A 323 -11.35 -6.67 -10.72
CA ILE A 323 -12.24 -5.59 -11.18
C ILE A 323 -13.48 -5.50 -10.28
N ASN A 324 -14.10 -6.63 -9.96
CA ASN A 324 -15.32 -6.70 -9.14
C ASN A 324 -15.08 -6.41 -7.64
N ASN A 325 -13.83 -6.38 -7.19
CA ASN A 325 -13.47 -6.11 -5.79
C ASN A 325 -12.58 -4.86 -5.64
N ILE A 326 -12.50 -4.02 -6.67
CA ILE A 326 -11.60 -2.87 -6.67
C ILE A 326 -11.98 -1.79 -5.66
N ASP A 327 -13.25 -1.72 -5.29
CA ASP A 327 -13.81 -0.83 -4.28
C ASP A 327 -13.26 -1.08 -2.86
N ARG A 328 -12.64 -2.24 -2.63
CA ARG A 328 -11.93 -2.54 -1.38
C ARG A 328 -10.61 -1.78 -1.25
N ILE A 329 -10.05 -1.29 -2.35
CA ILE A 329 -8.79 -0.54 -2.35
C ILE A 329 -9.09 0.94 -2.07
N LYS A 330 -8.43 1.50 -1.08
CA LYS A 330 -8.62 2.89 -0.71
C LYS A 330 -7.76 3.80 -1.59
N SER A 331 -8.37 4.78 -2.24
CA SER A 331 -7.67 5.79 -3.06
C SER A 331 -6.54 6.48 -2.30
N LYS A 332 -6.73 6.73 -1.00
CA LYS A 332 -5.71 7.36 -0.15
C LYS A 332 -4.46 6.50 0.02
N ASP A 333 -4.60 5.17 0.10
CA ASP A 333 -3.45 4.27 0.23
C ASP A 333 -2.64 4.24 -1.08
N CYS A 334 -3.33 4.29 -2.24
CA CYS A 334 -2.68 4.47 -3.54
C CYS A 334 -1.85 5.77 -3.56
N ARG A 335 -2.47 6.91 -3.18
CA ARG A 335 -1.78 8.20 -3.13
C ARG A 335 -0.57 8.18 -2.21
N ASN A 336 -0.73 7.68 -0.99
CA ASN A 336 0.35 7.60 -0.01
C ASN A 336 1.53 6.77 -0.53
N TRP A 337 1.26 5.66 -1.21
CA TRP A 337 2.30 4.84 -1.83
C TRP A 337 2.95 5.58 -3.01
N GLY A 338 2.17 6.19 -3.90
CA GLY A 338 2.69 6.99 -5.01
C GLY A 338 3.61 8.12 -4.57
N GLU A 339 3.31 8.81 -3.46
CA GLU A 339 4.13 9.89 -2.90
C GLU A 339 5.51 9.42 -2.41
N THR A 340 5.68 8.12 -2.15
CA THR A 340 7.00 7.58 -1.80
C THR A 340 8.00 7.64 -2.96
N PHE A 341 7.53 7.86 -4.19
CA PHE A 341 8.35 8.03 -5.40
C PHE A 341 8.55 9.50 -5.77
N SER A 342 8.33 10.42 -4.84
CA SER A 342 8.53 11.87 -5.08
C SER A 342 10.00 12.21 -5.32
N VAL A 343 10.24 13.26 -6.09
CA VAL A 343 11.59 13.83 -6.32
C VAL A 343 12.29 14.17 -5.01
N ASP A 344 11.56 14.65 -4.00
CA ASP A 344 12.13 15.00 -2.70
C ASP A 344 12.72 13.79 -1.97
N ARG A 345 12.12 12.61 -2.16
CA ARG A 345 12.59 11.36 -1.55
C ARG A 345 13.67 10.67 -2.38
N ILE A 346 13.53 10.67 -3.69
CA ILE A 346 14.40 9.88 -4.58
C ILE A 346 15.67 10.61 -4.95
N MET A 347 15.64 11.94 -5.17
CA MET A 347 16.86 12.67 -5.56
C MET A 347 18.00 12.59 -4.54
N PRO A 348 17.78 12.64 -3.21
CA PRO A 348 18.85 12.39 -2.24
C PRO A 348 19.54 11.04 -2.40
N MET A 349 18.82 9.99 -2.82
CA MET A 349 19.42 8.67 -3.07
C MET A 349 20.38 8.69 -4.25
N TYR A 350 20.03 9.45 -5.31
CA TYR A 350 20.94 9.68 -6.44
C TYR A 350 22.17 10.49 -6.03
N GLU A 351 22.01 11.56 -5.23
CA GLU A 351 23.13 12.37 -4.73
C GLU A 351 24.10 11.51 -3.91
N GLU A 352 23.57 10.64 -3.04
CA GLU A 352 24.39 9.71 -2.25
C GLU A 352 25.12 8.70 -3.14
N TYR A 353 24.43 8.12 -4.10
CA TYR A 353 25.03 7.20 -5.07
C TYR A 353 26.16 7.88 -5.87
N PHE A 354 25.92 9.07 -6.41
CA PHE A 354 26.95 9.80 -7.17
C PHE A 354 28.14 10.17 -6.30
N GLN A 355 27.90 10.55 -5.05
CA GLN A 355 28.99 10.86 -4.13
C GLN A 355 29.80 9.60 -3.79
N MET A 356 29.13 8.46 -3.59
CA MET A 356 29.80 7.17 -3.42
C MET A 356 30.67 6.85 -4.66
N VAL A 357 30.13 6.98 -5.87
CA VAL A 357 30.89 6.73 -7.11
C VAL A 357 32.10 7.65 -7.22
N MET A 358 31.97 8.94 -6.92
CA MET A 358 33.07 9.88 -6.93
C MET A 358 34.16 9.52 -5.91
N ASP A 359 33.78 9.11 -4.73
CA ASP A 359 34.71 8.72 -3.67
C ASP A 359 35.48 7.46 -4.06
N GLU A 360 34.82 6.47 -4.65
CA GLU A 360 35.43 5.24 -5.14
C GLU A 360 36.35 5.51 -6.32
N TYR A 361 35.91 6.33 -7.27
CA TYR A 361 36.70 6.70 -8.45
C TYR A 361 38.01 7.43 -8.09
N THR A 362 37.98 8.24 -7.03
CA THR A 362 39.11 9.07 -6.60
C THR A 362 39.99 8.45 -5.52
N SER A 363 39.59 7.37 -4.83
CA SER A 363 40.21 6.91 -3.58
C SER A 363 40.71 5.47 -3.52
N ASN A 364 41.01 4.80 -4.62
CA ASN A 364 41.57 3.45 -4.58
C ASN A 364 40.72 2.32 -3.98
N GLY A 365 39.41 2.39 -4.06
CA GLY A 365 38.62 1.21 -3.88
C GLY A 365 37.53 1.29 -2.81
N TRP A 366 36.51 0.52 -3.04
CA TRP A 366 35.24 0.41 -2.31
C TRP A 366 35.36 -0.20 -0.89
N TYR A 367 36.55 -0.52 -0.43
CA TYR A 367 36.82 -1.12 0.89
C TYR A 367 36.77 -0.12 2.05
N ARG A 368 36.73 1.17 1.79
CA ARG A 368 36.75 2.18 2.85
C ARG A 368 35.37 2.75 3.05
N LEU A 369 34.66 2.18 3.99
CA LEU A 369 33.43 2.78 4.51
C LEU A 369 33.75 4.16 5.11
N ARG A 370 33.01 5.15 4.69
CA ARG A 370 33.05 6.49 5.30
C ARG A 370 31.92 6.56 6.30
N HIS A 371 32.23 6.50 7.58
CA HIS A 371 31.30 6.48 8.70
C HIS A 371 30.19 7.52 8.66
N GLU A 372 30.37 8.62 7.96
CA GLU A 372 29.39 9.71 7.83
C GLU A 372 28.23 9.41 6.88
N ARG A 373 28.30 8.33 6.08
CA ARG A 373 27.29 7.98 5.07
C ARG A 373 26.86 6.50 5.09
N ASP A 374 27.22 5.79 6.16
CA ASP A 374 26.96 4.35 6.29
C ASP A 374 25.57 4.01 6.78
N ASN A 375 24.58 4.85 6.52
CA ASN A 375 23.24 4.58 7.01
C ASN A 375 22.43 3.61 6.15
N LEU A 376 22.88 3.30 4.93
CA LEU A 376 22.20 2.43 3.97
C LEU A 376 20.69 2.74 3.80
N ASP A 377 20.25 3.95 4.15
CA ASP A 377 18.86 4.37 4.11
C ASP A 377 18.26 4.28 2.70
N TRP A 378 19.11 4.43 1.69
CA TRP A 378 18.71 4.26 0.28
C TRP A 378 18.26 2.82 -0.05
N LEU A 379 18.60 1.81 0.77
CA LEU A 379 18.10 0.45 0.62
C LEU A 379 16.66 0.28 1.14
N ASN A 380 16.16 1.23 1.92
CA ASN A 380 14.86 1.16 2.57
C ASN A 380 13.74 1.89 1.82
N TYR A 381 13.98 2.37 0.60
CA TYR A 381 12.98 3.17 -0.11
C TYR A 381 11.67 2.43 -0.39
N GLN A 382 11.72 1.09 -0.53
CA GLN A 382 10.56 0.26 -0.82
C GLN A 382 9.77 -0.16 0.43
N SER A 383 10.35 0.03 1.61
CA SER A 383 9.67 -0.39 2.83
C SER A 383 8.82 0.75 3.39
N PRO A 384 7.48 0.67 3.30
CA PRO A 384 6.61 1.51 4.11
C PRO A 384 6.70 1.12 5.60
N PHE A 385 7.37 0.00 5.89
CA PHE A 385 7.63 -0.49 7.21
C PHE A 385 8.81 0.28 7.78
N LYS A 386 8.52 1.30 8.60
CA LYS A 386 9.48 1.78 9.59
C LYS A 386 9.47 0.74 10.69
N PRO A 387 10.59 0.05 10.97
CA PRO A 387 10.71 -0.66 12.24
C PRO A 387 10.32 0.34 13.31
N SER A 388 9.40 -0.03 14.19
CA SER A 388 9.18 0.80 15.39
C SER A 388 10.56 0.92 16.06
N ASP A 389 10.94 2.13 16.49
CA ASP A 389 12.12 2.34 17.35
C ASP A 389 11.95 1.62 18.71
N GLU A 390 10.82 0.95 18.90
CA GLU A 390 10.56 0.11 20.05
C GLU A 390 11.33 -1.20 19.91
N PRO A 391 12.09 -1.58 20.94
CA PRO A 391 12.82 -2.84 20.93
C PRO A 391 11.85 -4.00 20.71
N VAL A 392 12.19 -4.90 19.78
CA VAL A 392 11.45 -6.13 19.54
C VAL A 392 11.55 -7.00 20.79
N LEU A 393 10.43 -7.17 21.49
CA LEU A 393 10.36 -8.00 22.69
C LEU A 393 10.42 -9.46 22.27
N LYS A 394 11.29 -10.25 22.92
CA LYS A 394 11.59 -11.64 22.54
C LYS A 394 11.04 -12.69 23.50
N THR A 395 10.54 -12.26 24.64
CA THR A 395 10.01 -13.15 25.66
C THR A 395 8.67 -12.66 26.19
N LYS A 396 7.83 -13.60 26.62
CA LYS A 396 6.57 -13.32 27.32
C LYS A 396 6.77 -12.38 28.51
N GLN A 397 7.86 -12.54 29.26
CA GLN A 397 8.15 -11.73 30.42
C GLN A 397 8.41 -10.26 30.05
N GLU A 398 9.19 -10.00 28.98
CA GLU A 398 9.44 -8.63 28.50
C GLU A 398 8.14 -7.93 28.06
N VAL A 399 7.22 -8.67 27.40
CA VAL A 399 5.91 -8.14 27.04
C VAL A 399 5.11 -7.79 28.28
N MET A 400 5.02 -8.71 29.23
CA MET A 400 4.28 -8.49 30.47
C MET A 400 4.88 -7.34 31.31
N ASP A 401 6.19 -7.25 31.41
CA ASP A 401 6.87 -6.15 32.11
C ASP A 401 6.53 -4.79 31.47
N LYS A 402 6.44 -4.75 30.14
CA LYS A 402 6.08 -3.52 29.41
C LYS A 402 4.63 -3.11 29.67
N VAL A 403 3.67 -4.02 29.51
CA VAL A 403 2.23 -3.70 29.64
C VAL A 403 1.82 -3.49 31.09
N THR A 404 2.49 -4.14 32.06
CA THR A 404 2.21 -3.98 33.48
C THR A 404 2.90 -2.76 34.11
N LYS A 405 3.73 -2.04 33.37
CA LYS A 405 4.35 -0.80 33.85
C LYS A 405 3.30 0.25 34.22
N ASP A 406 2.32 0.46 33.33
CA ASP A 406 1.28 1.47 33.49
C ASP A 406 -0.13 0.88 33.53
N TYR A 407 -0.27 -0.41 33.31
CA TYR A 407 -1.55 -1.14 33.21
C TYR A 407 -2.54 -0.48 32.24
N ILE A 408 -2.03 0.00 31.10
CA ILE A 408 -2.84 0.58 30.02
C ILE A 408 -2.96 -0.43 28.89
N ILE A 409 -4.19 -0.73 28.46
CA ILE A 409 -4.48 -1.65 27.37
C ILE A 409 -3.87 -1.09 26.06
N PRO A 410 -2.90 -1.80 25.43
CA PRO A 410 -2.19 -1.27 24.26
C PRO A 410 -2.92 -1.47 22.93
N HIS A 411 -3.88 -2.42 22.86
CA HIS A 411 -4.56 -2.82 21.63
C HIS A 411 -6.08 -2.96 21.79
N GLY A 412 -6.75 -3.31 20.69
CA GLY A 412 -8.16 -3.65 20.66
C GLY A 412 -9.09 -2.46 20.81
N ILE A 413 -10.36 -2.79 21.03
CA ILE A 413 -11.47 -1.82 21.09
C ILE A 413 -11.39 -0.87 22.29
N PHE A 414 -10.76 -1.32 23.38
CA PHE A 414 -10.57 -0.55 24.60
C PHE A 414 -9.13 -0.04 24.78
N LYS A 415 -8.39 0.09 23.68
CA LYS A 415 -7.03 0.68 23.70
C LYS A 415 -7.01 2.02 24.43
N GLY A 416 -6.12 2.14 25.43
CA GLY A 416 -5.95 3.33 26.27
C GLY A 416 -6.70 3.26 27.60
N MET A 417 -7.60 2.29 27.81
CA MET A 417 -8.25 2.05 29.10
C MET A 417 -7.22 1.53 30.11
N LYS A 418 -7.31 2.01 31.34
CA LYS A 418 -6.51 1.49 32.45
C LYS A 418 -7.15 0.27 33.06
N TYR A 419 -6.34 -0.70 33.45
CA TYR A 419 -6.82 -1.97 34.00
C TYR A 419 -6.19 -2.27 35.35
N VAL A 420 -6.90 -2.98 36.24
CA VAL A 420 -6.39 -3.28 37.57
C VAL A 420 -5.14 -4.16 37.57
N ASN A 421 -4.33 -4.02 38.59
CA ASN A 421 -3.11 -4.80 38.77
C ASN A 421 -3.45 -6.25 39.16
N ARG A 422 -3.22 -7.21 38.23
CA ARG A 422 -3.29 -8.65 38.49
C ARG A 422 -4.61 -9.14 39.10
N GLY A 423 -5.75 -8.65 38.58
CA GLY A 423 -7.06 -9.14 38.98
C GLY A 423 -7.88 -9.52 37.75
N SER A 424 -8.31 -10.76 37.65
CA SER A 424 -9.32 -11.22 36.71
C SER A 424 -10.24 -12.20 37.43
N ALA A 425 -11.53 -12.07 37.17
CA ALA A 425 -12.54 -12.98 37.68
C ALA A 425 -13.06 -13.84 36.53
N GLY A 426 -12.89 -15.15 36.62
CA GLY A 426 -13.46 -16.10 35.67
C GLY A 426 -12.70 -16.32 34.37
N ALA A 427 -11.73 -15.48 34.01
CA ALA A 427 -11.00 -15.61 32.72
C ALA A 427 -9.50 -15.28 32.85
N TRP A 428 -8.75 -15.54 31.78
CA TRP A 428 -7.32 -15.24 31.74
C TRP A 428 -7.06 -13.73 31.69
N TYR A 429 -6.11 -13.29 32.47
CA TYR A 429 -5.77 -11.89 32.66
C TYR A 429 -5.03 -11.26 31.45
N GLU A 430 -4.10 -12.03 30.88
CA GLU A 430 -3.19 -11.56 29.84
C GLU A 430 -3.93 -11.06 28.59
N PRO A 431 -4.89 -11.79 27.98
CA PRO A 431 -5.60 -11.29 26.80
C PRO A 431 -6.44 -10.04 27.08
N LYS A 432 -7.01 -9.90 28.28
CA LYS A 432 -7.73 -8.68 28.69
C LYS A 432 -6.79 -7.48 28.77
N LEU A 433 -5.64 -7.64 29.45
CA LEU A 433 -4.64 -6.58 29.54
C LEU A 433 -4.01 -6.21 28.20
N LEU A 434 -3.83 -7.18 27.31
CA LEU A 434 -3.33 -6.94 25.93
C LEU A 434 -4.40 -6.32 25.02
N GLY A 435 -5.70 -6.42 25.38
CA GLY A 435 -6.82 -5.96 24.57
C GLY A 435 -7.17 -6.90 23.42
N THR A 436 -6.87 -8.18 23.56
CA THR A 436 -7.10 -9.24 22.57
C THR A 436 -8.21 -10.21 23.00
N TYR A 437 -8.75 -10.03 24.20
CA TYR A 437 -9.81 -10.85 24.75
C TYR A 437 -11.03 -10.83 23.84
N GLU A 438 -11.53 -12.00 23.49
CA GLU A 438 -12.72 -12.19 22.64
C GLU A 438 -12.71 -11.37 21.34
N SER A 439 -11.58 -11.35 20.65
CA SER A 439 -11.42 -10.57 19.43
C SER A 439 -12.36 -10.99 18.29
N GLU A 440 -12.98 -12.15 18.37
CA GLU A 440 -14.02 -12.62 17.44
C GLU A 440 -15.27 -11.72 17.43
N ILE A 441 -15.64 -11.08 18.56
CA ILE A 441 -16.78 -10.17 18.61
C ILE A 441 -16.44 -8.71 18.24
N VAL A 442 -15.16 -8.41 17.91
CA VAL A 442 -14.76 -7.05 17.52
C VAL A 442 -15.61 -6.46 16.39
N PRO A 443 -16.06 -7.21 15.37
CA PRO A 443 -16.95 -6.66 14.35
C PRO A 443 -18.27 -6.12 14.95
N ALA A 444 -18.92 -6.89 15.84
CA ALA A 444 -20.13 -6.45 16.55
C ALA A 444 -19.83 -5.27 17.48
N MET A 445 -18.75 -5.34 18.24
CA MET A 445 -18.35 -4.28 19.16
C MET A 445 -18.05 -2.96 18.46
N LYS A 446 -17.48 -2.97 17.25
CA LYS A 446 -17.28 -1.76 16.44
C LYS A 446 -18.61 -1.09 16.06
N GLU A 447 -19.64 -1.87 15.74
CA GLU A 447 -20.97 -1.37 15.46
C GLU A 447 -21.65 -0.84 16.73
N ILE A 448 -21.52 -1.57 17.84
CA ILE A 448 -22.00 -1.17 19.16
C ILE A 448 -21.40 0.18 19.57
N LEU A 449 -20.09 0.35 19.42
CA LEU A 449 -19.39 1.60 19.79
C LEU A 449 -19.72 2.79 18.89
N GLN A 450 -20.30 2.58 17.71
CA GLN A 450 -20.81 3.63 16.83
C GLN A 450 -22.28 3.99 17.11
N THR A 451 -22.96 3.17 17.91
CA THR A 451 -24.35 3.36 18.26
C THR A 451 -24.46 4.16 19.56
N GLN A 452 -25.33 5.18 19.58
CA GLN A 452 -25.60 5.94 20.80
C GLN A 452 -26.63 5.21 21.64
N TYR A 453 -26.19 4.59 22.72
CA TYR A 453 -27.07 3.96 23.70
C TYR A 453 -27.37 4.92 24.86
N THR A 454 -28.57 4.84 25.39
CA THR A 454 -29.00 5.61 26.57
C THR A 454 -28.71 4.90 27.88
N GLY A 455 -28.69 3.58 27.85
CA GLY A 455 -28.30 2.72 28.97
C GLY A 455 -27.66 1.43 28.46
N ILE A 456 -26.77 0.88 29.25
CA ILE A 456 -26.06 -0.38 28.95
C ILE A 456 -26.19 -1.26 30.20
N VAL A 457 -26.48 -2.53 30.00
CA VAL A 457 -26.50 -3.53 31.07
C VAL A 457 -25.47 -4.59 30.76
N ASP A 458 -24.62 -4.92 31.71
CA ASP A 458 -23.61 -5.98 31.62
C ASP A 458 -23.87 -6.98 32.73
N VAL A 459 -24.38 -8.17 32.38
CA VAL A 459 -24.74 -9.26 33.30
C VAL A 459 -23.67 -10.33 33.26
N GLY A 460 -23.01 -10.57 34.39
CA GLY A 460 -21.80 -11.37 34.49
C GLY A 460 -20.56 -10.53 34.18
N CYS A 461 -20.52 -9.30 34.72
CA CYS A 461 -19.51 -8.32 34.31
C CYS A 461 -18.09 -8.66 34.79
N GLY A 462 -17.92 -9.63 35.68
CA GLY A 462 -16.61 -9.96 36.25
C GLY A 462 -15.93 -8.74 36.89
N GLU A 463 -14.67 -8.56 36.59
CA GLU A 463 -13.93 -7.34 37.00
C GLU A 463 -14.25 -6.10 36.15
N GLY A 464 -15.21 -6.19 35.23
CA GLY A 464 -15.73 -5.07 34.46
C GLY A 464 -15.02 -4.80 33.13
N TYR A 465 -14.43 -5.77 32.48
CA TYR A 465 -13.74 -5.53 31.19
C TYR A 465 -14.64 -4.85 30.17
N TYR A 466 -15.84 -5.41 29.94
CA TYR A 466 -16.83 -4.81 29.04
C TYR A 466 -17.59 -3.64 29.67
N ALA A 467 -18.05 -3.77 30.89
CA ALA A 467 -18.78 -2.68 31.57
C ALA A 467 -17.98 -1.38 31.57
N ILE A 468 -16.71 -1.43 31.98
CA ILE A 468 -15.82 -0.27 32.07
C ILE A 468 -15.46 0.24 30.69
N GLY A 469 -15.12 -0.66 29.76
CA GLY A 469 -14.81 -0.31 28.37
C GLY A 469 -15.96 0.39 27.66
N LEU A 470 -17.17 -0.10 27.83
CA LEU A 470 -18.39 0.50 27.29
C LEU A 470 -18.72 1.83 27.95
N ALA A 471 -18.61 1.94 29.30
CA ALA A 471 -18.82 3.19 30.01
C ALA A 471 -17.82 4.29 29.59
N TRP A 472 -16.56 3.90 29.44
CA TRP A 472 -15.49 4.81 29.00
C TRP A 472 -15.69 5.34 27.57
N LYS A 473 -16.23 4.49 26.68
CA LYS A 473 -16.50 4.86 25.27
C LYS A 473 -17.85 5.58 25.10
N ASN A 474 -18.80 5.40 26.06
CA ASN A 474 -20.14 5.99 26.01
C ASN A 474 -20.42 6.79 27.28
N PRO A 475 -19.78 7.94 27.48
CA PRO A 475 -19.89 8.70 28.74
C PRO A 475 -21.30 9.26 29.01
N GLN A 476 -22.19 9.22 28.02
CA GLN A 476 -23.59 9.69 28.14
C GLN A 476 -24.56 8.58 28.58
N ALA A 477 -24.13 7.30 28.49
CA ALA A 477 -24.94 6.17 28.89
C ALA A 477 -24.69 5.80 30.34
N THR A 478 -25.73 5.44 31.09
CA THR A 478 -25.57 4.76 32.37
C THR A 478 -25.28 3.29 32.12
N VAL A 479 -24.20 2.76 32.71
CA VAL A 479 -23.82 1.34 32.61
C VAL A 479 -24.15 0.65 33.94
N TYR A 480 -25.01 -0.35 33.89
CA TYR A 480 -25.35 -1.22 35.00
C TYR A 480 -24.54 -2.50 34.90
N ALA A 481 -23.62 -2.73 35.82
CA ALA A 481 -22.69 -3.86 35.84
C ALA A 481 -23.09 -4.82 36.98
N PHE A 482 -23.52 -6.01 36.63
CA PHE A 482 -23.99 -7.02 37.60
C PHE A 482 -23.06 -8.22 37.65
N ASP A 483 -22.70 -8.62 38.87
CA ASP A 483 -21.99 -9.87 39.13
C ASP A 483 -22.31 -10.35 40.54
N ASN A 484 -22.52 -11.63 40.72
CA ASN A 484 -22.85 -12.22 42.02
C ASN A 484 -21.60 -12.57 42.88
N ASN A 485 -20.41 -12.27 42.38
CA ASN A 485 -19.17 -12.51 43.08
C ASN A 485 -18.61 -11.19 43.67
N ASP A 486 -18.52 -11.16 45.01
CA ASP A 486 -18.03 -9.98 45.75
C ASP A 486 -16.62 -9.52 45.32
N ASP A 487 -15.72 -10.47 44.98
CA ASP A 487 -14.37 -10.14 44.54
C ASP A 487 -14.39 -9.51 43.13
N ALA A 488 -15.25 -10.00 42.23
CA ALA A 488 -15.47 -9.43 40.91
C ALA A 488 -16.03 -8.00 41.00
N GLN A 489 -17.05 -7.77 41.82
CA GLN A 489 -17.62 -6.43 42.08
C GLN A 489 -16.57 -5.47 42.65
N ASN A 490 -15.71 -5.95 43.56
CA ASN A 490 -14.64 -5.18 44.13
C ASN A 490 -13.61 -4.75 43.06
N LEU A 491 -13.19 -5.66 42.19
CA LEU A 491 -12.28 -5.37 41.08
C LEU A 491 -12.93 -4.41 40.06
N CYS A 492 -14.21 -4.62 39.73
CA CYS A 492 -14.98 -3.71 38.90
C CYS A 492 -15.00 -2.28 39.49
N SER A 493 -15.28 -2.15 40.78
CA SER A 493 -15.24 -0.85 41.48
C SER A 493 -13.86 -0.18 41.45
N GLN A 494 -12.77 -0.97 41.51
CA GLN A 494 -11.41 -0.45 41.35
C GLN A 494 -11.17 0.05 39.92
N ASN A 495 -11.61 -0.68 38.92
CA ASN A 495 -11.51 -0.28 37.52
C ASN A 495 -12.32 1.00 37.22
N VAL A 496 -13.54 1.15 37.77
CA VAL A 496 -14.34 2.38 37.69
C VAL A 496 -13.52 3.59 38.18
N LYS A 497 -12.95 3.49 39.39
CA LYS A 497 -12.13 4.56 39.99
C LYS A 497 -10.87 4.84 39.19
N LEU A 498 -10.20 3.80 38.69
CA LEU A 498 -8.95 3.90 37.94
C LEU A 498 -9.14 4.67 36.61
N ASN A 499 -10.33 4.53 35.99
CA ASN A 499 -10.68 5.21 34.74
C ASN A 499 -11.50 6.50 34.96
N ASN A 500 -11.69 6.96 36.23
CA ASN A 500 -12.44 8.16 36.60
C ASN A 500 -13.86 8.19 36.01
N LEU A 501 -14.58 7.06 36.09
CA LEU A 501 -15.93 6.94 35.57
C LEU A 501 -16.95 7.25 36.67
N ASP A 502 -18.00 7.98 36.31
CA ASP A 502 -19.13 8.35 37.19
C ASP A 502 -20.48 7.82 36.68
N ASN A 503 -20.45 7.13 35.54
CA ASN A 503 -21.61 6.59 34.85
C ASN A 503 -21.78 5.07 34.99
N VAL A 504 -21.16 4.42 35.99
CA VAL A 504 -21.26 2.98 36.23
C VAL A 504 -21.94 2.72 37.56
N VAL A 505 -22.98 1.88 37.54
CA VAL A 505 -23.70 1.40 38.71
C VAL A 505 -23.43 -0.10 38.86
N ILE A 506 -22.80 -0.51 39.95
CA ILE A 506 -22.49 -1.91 40.23
C ILE A 506 -23.59 -2.52 41.07
N GLY A 507 -24.11 -3.68 40.64
CA GLY A 507 -25.13 -4.47 41.29
C GLY A 507 -24.71 -5.90 41.55
N ASP A 508 -25.42 -6.60 42.37
CA ASP A 508 -25.18 -7.97 42.79
C ASP A 508 -25.77 -8.97 41.78
N TRP A 509 -27.08 -9.04 41.72
CA TRP A 509 -27.82 -10.04 40.94
C TRP A 509 -28.75 -9.41 39.91
N CYS A 510 -28.76 -9.94 38.70
CA CYS A 510 -29.67 -9.54 37.63
C CYS A 510 -30.40 -10.75 37.09
N ASP A 511 -31.66 -10.92 37.47
CA ASP A 511 -32.60 -11.86 36.85
C ASP A 511 -33.47 -11.17 35.79
N ALA A 512 -34.39 -11.93 35.18
CA ALA A 512 -35.28 -11.40 34.15
C ALA A 512 -36.15 -10.22 34.67
N ASP A 513 -36.63 -10.30 35.92
CA ASP A 513 -37.45 -9.25 36.50
C ASP A 513 -36.65 -7.98 36.77
N THR A 514 -35.45 -8.11 37.29
CA THR A 514 -34.52 -7.01 37.49
C THR A 514 -34.19 -6.34 36.16
N LEU A 515 -33.82 -7.12 35.14
CA LEU A 515 -33.48 -6.60 33.81
C LEU A 515 -34.67 -5.84 33.19
N MET A 516 -35.87 -6.39 33.27
CA MET A 516 -37.08 -5.78 32.73
C MET A 516 -37.50 -4.48 33.44
N ASN A 517 -37.06 -4.24 34.65
CA ASN A 517 -37.42 -3.06 35.44
C ASN A 517 -36.31 -1.98 35.48
N LEU A 518 -35.14 -2.24 34.87
CA LEU A 518 -34.10 -1.22 34.72
C LEU A 518 -34.54 -0.13 33.74
N ASP A 519 -34.25 1.12 34.12
CA ASP A 519 -34.39 2.24 33.18
C ASP A 519 -33.15 2.38 32.33
N ILE A 520 -33.15 1.75 31.16
CA ILE A 520 -32.07 1.85 30.15
C ILE A 520 -32.44 2.78 28.98
N GLY A 521 -33.54 3.53 29.17
CA GLY A 521 -33.97 4.53 28.20
C GLY A 521 -34.58 3.94 26.93
N ARG A 522 -34.54 4.73 25.84
CA ARG A 522 -35.21 4.35 24.58
C ARG A 522 -34.44 3.32 23.75
N ARG A 523 -33.14 3.33 23.84
CA ARG A 523 -32.23 2.41 23.13
C ARG A 523 -31.13 1.97 24.06
N GLY A 524 -31.22 0.75 24.54
CA GLY A 524 -30.24 0.13 25.42
C GLY A 524 -29.43 -0.94 24.71
N LEU A 525 -28.28 -1.27 25.28
CA LEU A 525 -27.50 -2.46 24.99
C LEU A 525 -27.54 -3.40 26.19
N ILE A 526 -27.79 -4.66 25.95
CA ILE A 526 -27.79 -5.70 26.97
C ILE A 526 -26.69 -6.70 26.62
N PHE A 527 -25.65 -6.69 27.42
CA PHE A 527 -24.49 -7.59 27.34
C PHE A 527 -24.65 -8.68 28.37
N ILE A 528 -24.59 -9.96 27.99
CA ILE A 528 -24.81 -11.10 28.88
C ILE A 528 -23.72 -12.14 28.69
N ASP A 529 -23.01 -12.44 29.78
CA ASP A 529 -22.06 -13.53 29.91
C ASP A 529 -22.16 -14.07 31.34
N CYS A 530 -23.04 -15.03 31.56
CA CYS A 530 -23.43 -15.49 32.91
C CYS A 530 -23.39 -17.01 33.08
N GLU A 531 -22.46 -17.68 32.38
CA GLU A 531 -22.07 -19.08 32.62
C GLU A 531 -23.23 -20.10 32.60
N GLY A 532 -24.18 -19.92 31.66
CA GLY A 532 -25.27 -20.84 31.40
C GLY A 532 -26.65 -20.38 31.94
N TYR A 533 -26.73 -19.19 32.58
CA TYR A 533 -27.97 -18.63 33.09
C TYR A 533 -28.72 -17.77 32.05
N GLU A 534 -28.23 -17.66 30.82
CA GLU A 534 -28.74 -16.79 29.75
C GLU A 534 -30.21 -17.09 29.43
N VAL A 535 -30.60 -18.37 29.42
CA VAL A 535 -31.99 -18.82 29.11
C VAL A 535 -32.98 -18.46 30.18
N GLU A 536 -32.56 -18.27 31.42
CA GLU A 536 -33.41 -17.86 32.54
C GLU A 536 -33.67 -16.34 32.50
N ILE A 537 -32.73 -15.58 31.97
CA ILE A 537 -32.82 -14.12 31.83
C ILE A 537 -33.56 -13.75 30.55
N ILE A 538 -33.21 -14.37 29.42
CA ILE A 538 -33.74 -14.06 28.10
C ILE A 538 -34.93 -14.97 27.79
N THR A 539 -36.07 -14.62 28.37
CA THR A 539 -37.35 -15.25 28.13
C THR A 539 -38.13 -14.55 27.01
N LYS A 540 -39.19 -15.15 26.51
CA LYS A 540 -40.13 -14.50 25.56
C LYS A 540 -40.68 -13.19 26.11
N GLU A 541 -40.97 -13.14 27.41
CA GLU A 541 -41.50 -11.95 28.09
C GLU A 541 -40.43 -10.84 28.13
N THR A 542 -39.19 -11.19 28.51
CA THR A 542 -38.06 -10.28 28.53
C THR A 542 -37.86 -9.65 27.15
N VAL A 543 -37.81 -10.47 26.09
CA VAL A 543 -37.60 -9.99 24.71
C VAL A 543 -38.77 -9.14 24.22
N GLN A 544 -40.03 -9.49 24.58
CA GLN A 544 -41.19 -8.67 24.25
C GLN A 544 -41.16 -7.30 24.92
N LYS A 545 -40.66 -7.20 26.15
CA LYS A 545 -40.55 -5.93 26.87
C LYS A 545 -39.37 -5.09 26.37
N LEU A 546 -38.25 -5.72 25.99
CA LEU A 546 -37.02 -5.10 25.62
C LEU A 546 -36.73 -5.14 24.08
N TYR A 547 -37.76 -5.30 23.27
CA TYR A 547 -37.66 -5.49 21.81
C TYR A 547 -36.95 -4.36 21.05
N SER A 548 -36.87 -3.16 21.63
CA SER A 548 -36.20 -1.99 21.04
C SER A 548 -34.72 -1.87 21.41
N HIS A 549 -34.21 -2.79 22.22
CA HIS A 549 -32.82 -2.79 22.69
C HIS A 549 -31.97 -3.83 21.93
N ASP A 550 -30.69 -3.61 21.83
CA ASP A 550 -29.76 -4.56 21.21
C ASP A 550 -29.22 -5.53 22.29
N PHE A 551 -28.96 -6.78 21.90
CA PHE A 551 -28.38 -7.79 22.79
C PHE A 551 -27.05 -8.29 22.21
N ILE A 552 -26.06 -8.54 23.09
CA ILE A 552 -24.90 -9.35 22.80
C ILE A 552 -24.74 -10.38 23.90
N ILE A 553 -24.78 -11.66 23.56
CA ILE A 553 -24.94 -12.77 24.50
C ILE A 553 -23.90 -13.83 24.21
N GLU A 554 -23.05 -14.17 25.20
CA GLU A 554 -22.28 -15.41 25.15
C GLU A 554 -23.20 -16.59 25.41
N THR A 555 -23.06 -17.66 24.61
CA THR A 555 -23.90 -18.85 24.78
C THR A 555 -23.06 -20.01 25.29
N HIS A 556 -23.49 -20.57 26.41
CA HIS A 556 -22.77 -21.64 27.10
C HIS A 556 -23.31 -23.02 26.69
N ASP A 557 -23.22 -23.35 25.38
CA ASP A 557 -23.71 -24.60 24.80
C ASP A 557 -23.10 -25.86 25.44
N TRP A 558 -21.98 -25.72 26.18
CA TRP A 558 -21.42 -26.83 26.94
C TRP A 558 -22.18 -27.14 28.25
N VAL A 559 -23.01 -26.22 28.72
CA VAL A 559 -23.95 -26.46 29.83
C VAL A 559 -25.21 -27.14 29.32
N ASP A 560 -25.83 -26.59 28.27
CA ASP A 560 -26.93 -27.20 27.52
C ASP A 560 -26.76 -26.86 26.02
N ILE A 561 -26.65 -27.89 25.20
CA ILE A 561 -26.45 -27.78 23.74
C ILE A 561 -27.53 -27.00 23.01
N ASN A 562 -28.67 -26.76 23.65
CA ASN A 562 -29.80 -26.05 23.07
C ASN A 562 -29.82 -24.55 23.38
N ILE A 563 -28.88 -24.00 24.17
CA ILE A 563 -28.90 -22.59 24.59
C ILE A 563 -28.88 -21.67 23.36
N THR A 564 -27.90 -21.80 22.48
CA THR A 564 -27.82 -20.97 21.26
C THR A 564 -29.11 -21.04 20.43
N LYS A 565 -29.64 -22.26 20.21
CA LYS A 565 -30.84 -22.44 19.41
C LYS A 565 -32.06 -21.78 20.04
N ASN A 566 -32.29 -22.02 21.35
CA ASN A 566 -33.42 -21.48 22.08
C ASN A 566 -33.41 -19.94 22.08
N LEU A 567 -32.25 -19.32 22.28
CA LEU A 567 -32.08 -17.87 22.24
C LEU A 567 -32.37 -17.30 20.85
N ILE A 568 -31.87 -17.95 19.79
CA ILE A 568 -32.18 -17.55 18.40
C ILE A 568 -33.69 -17.64 18.14
N ASP A 569 -34.34 -18.72 18.54
CA ASP A 569 -35.78 -18.92 18.35
C ASP A 569 -36.62 -17.82 19.07
N ILE A 570 -36.17 -17.35 20.22
CA ILE A 570 -36.84 -16.29 20.99
C ILE A 570 -36.60 -14.89 20.39
N LEU A 571 -35.37 -14.61 19.92
CA LEU A 571 -34.93 -13.28 19.48
C LEU A 571 -35.31 -12.99 18.01
N SER A 572 -35.39 -14.02 17.16
CA SER A 572 -35.50 -13.88 15.70
C SER A 572 -36.69 -13.07 15.20
N ASP A 573 -37.82 -13.06 15.94
CA ASP A 573 -39.02 -12.32 15.54
C ASP A 573 -38.77 -10.79 15.58
N THR A 574 -38.04 -10.32 16.58
CA THR A 574 -37.85 -8.90 16.89
C THR A 574 -36.46 -8.37 16.52
N HIS A 575 -35.48 -9.25 16.37
CA HIS A 575 -34.08 -8.88 16.15
C HIS A 575 -33.50 -9.53 14.90
N SER A 576 -32.49 -8.84 14.30
CA SER A 576 -31.60 -9.40 13.30
C SER A 576 -30.43 -10.06 14.01
N ILE A 577 -30.16 -11.32 13.71
CA ILE A 577 -29.18 -12.15 14.43
C ILE A 577 -27.87 -12.25 13.63
N GLN A 578 -26.74 -12.03 14.31
CA GLN A 578 -25.40 -12.39 13.86
C GLN A 578 -24.78 -13.32 14.90
N ILE A 579 -24.03 -14.33 14.44
CA ILE A 579 -23.38 -15.32 15.32
C ILE A 579 -21.89 -15.24 15.08
N PHE A 580 -21.12 -15.18 16.18
CA PHE A 580 -19.67 -15.25 16.17
C PHE A 580 -19.24 -16.49 16.92
N SER A 581 -18.21 -17.16 16.43
CA SER A 581 -17.64 -18.32 17.13
C SER A 581 -16.28 -17.94 17.71
N SER A 582 -16.00 -18.39 18.92
CA SER A 582 -14.69 -18.22 19.53
C SER A 582 -13.61 -18.89 18.67
N VAL A 583 -12.40 -18.36 18.74
CA VAL A 583 -11.23 -18.85 17.99
C VAL A 583 -10.37 -19.69 18.92
N ASP A 584 -9.88 -20.83 18.42
CA ASP A 584 -8.95 -21.69 19.16
C ASP A 584 -7.67 -20.94 19.53
N ASP A 585 -7.11 -21.21 20.72
CA ASP A 585 -5.93 -20.52 21.24
C ASP A 585 -4.69 -20.70 20.36
N ILE A 586 -4.59 -21.79 19.60
CA ILE A 586 -3.52 -22.02 18.64
C ILE A 586 -3.72 -21.13 17.40
N ASP A 587 -4.95 -21.05 16.89
CA ASP A 587 -5.30 -20.18 15.77
C ASP A 587 -5.10 -18.71 16.11
N LYS A 588 -5.44 -18.29 17.35
CA LYS A 588 -5.13 -16.92 17.83
C LYS A 588 -3.64 -16.63 17.78
N ALA A 589 -2.78 -17.56 18.23
CA ALA A 589 -1.34 -17.40 18.23
C ALA A 589 -0.76 -17.23 16.83
N TYR A 590 -1.33 -17.91 15.83
CA TYR A 590 -0.90 -17.82 14.43
C TYR A 590 -1.42 -16.55 13.73
N ASN A 591 -2.68 -16.19 13.94
CA ASN A 591 -3.41 -15.32 13.03
C ASN A 591 -3.69 -13.92 13.60
N TYR A 592 -3.61 -13.72 14.93
CA TYR A 592 -3.88 -12.41 15.50
C TYR A 592 -2.69 -11.46 15.26
N ASP A 593 -2.98 -10.34 14.59
CA ASP A 593 -1.99 -9.27 14.38
C ASP A 593 -1.94 -8.37 15.63
N VAL A 594 -1.01 -8.70 16.52
CA VAL A 594 -0.75 -7.96 17.76
C VAL A 594 0.71 -7.52 17.76
N PRO A 595 1.01 -6.28 17.34
CA PRO A 595 2.38 -5.81 17.09
C PRO A 595 3.36 -6.02 18.24
N ILE A 596 2.92 -5.87 19.49
CA ILE A 596 3.78 -6.07 20.68
C ILE A 596 4.26 -7.53 20.83
N LEU A 597 3.60 -8.49 20.14
CA LEU A 597 3.92 -9.91 20.20
C LEU A 597 4.78 -10.39 19.02
N ASN A 598 5.15 -9.53 18.08
CA ASN A 598 5.79 -9.93 16.81
C ASN A 598 7.17 -10.58 16.97
N GLY A 599 7.85 -10.40 18.09
CA GLY A 599 9.16 -11.01 18.38
C GLY A 599 9.09 -12.33 19.14
N LEU A 600 7.89 -12.77 19.54
CA LEU A 600 7.71 -13.92 20.41
C LEU A 600 7.66 -15.25 19.63
N SER A 601 8.03 -16.34 20.33
CA SER A 601 7.74 -17.70 19.88
C SER A 601 6.23 -17.95 19.78
N LEU A 602 5.83 -18.94 18.99
CA LEU A 602 4.41 -19.33 18.89
C LEU A 602 3.85 -19.79 20.25
N GLU A 603 4.66 -20.43 21.06
CA GLU A 603 4.28 -20.89 22.41
C GLU A 603 4.00 -19.69 23.33
N ASP A 604 4.90 -18.71 23.36
CA ASP A 604 4.70 -17.49 24.15
C ASP A 604 3.49 -16.68 23.68
N ARG A 605 3.29 -16.59 22.35
CA ARG A 605 2.09 -15.94 21.77
C ARG A 605 0.82 -16.65 22.20
N ARG A 606 0.77 -17.98 22.09
CA ARG A 606 -0.37 -18.78 22.56
C ARG A 606 -0.65 -18.54 24.04
N ASP A 607 0.38 -18.56 24.87
CA ASP A 607 0.24 -18.36 26.31
C ASP A 607 -0.30 -16.97 26.70
N LEU A 608 0.04 -15.95 25.93
CA LEU A 608 -0.44 -14.57 26.16
C LEU A 608 -1.84 -14.30 25.57
N LEU A 609 -2.22 -15.04 24.53
CA LEU A 609 -3.50 -14.85 23.83
C LEU A 609 -4.58 -15.85 24.24
N ARG A 610 -4.22 -16.87 25.03
CA ARG A 610 -5.16 -17.93 25.42
C ARG A 610 -6.29 -17.42 26.30
N GLU A 611 -7.46 -17.93 26.06
CA GLU A 611 -8.64 -17.72 26.88
C GLU A 611 -9.02 -18.99 27.68
N GLY A 612 -8.39 -20.14 27.34
CA GLY A 612 -8.54 -21.39 28.07
C GLY A 612 -9.95 -22.00 27.99
N ARG A 613 -10.66 -21.73 26.91
CA ARG A 613 -12.00 -22.27 26.67
C ARG A 613 -11.96 -23.80 26.49
N CYS A 614 -12.89 -24.50 27.10
CA CYS A 614 -12.99 -25.95 26.98
C CYS A 614 -13.55 -26.43 25.62
N CYS A 615 -14.21 -25.53 24.88
CA CYS A 615 -14.81 -25.78 23.56
C CYS A 615 -14.95 -24.48 22.78
N ILE A 616 -15.39 -24.58 21.52
CA ILE A 616 -15.75 -23.40 20.71
C ILE A 616 -17.05 -22.83 21.26
N GLY A 617 -16.96 -21.67 21.91
CA GLY A 617 -18.11 -20.87 22.37
C GLY A 617 -18.72 -20.08 21.22
N LYS A 618 -19.93 -19.57 21.43
CA LYS A 618 -20.61 -18.72 20.47
C LYS A 618 -21.12 -17.45 21.15
N TRP A 619 -21.14 -16.39 20.34
CA TRP A 619 -21.75 -15.11 20.70
C TRP A 619 -22.91 -14.82 19.77
N ILE A 620 -24.03 -14.38 20.29
CA ILE A 620 -25.18 -13.88 19.54
C ILE A 620 -25.19 -12.36 19.65
N TYR A 621 -25.06 -11.65 18.54
CA TYR A 621 -25.40 -10.24 18.47
C TYR A 621 -26.78 -10.10 17.83
N ALA A 622 -27.76 -9.68 18.63
CA ALA A 622 -29.14 -9.50 18.22
C ALA A 622 -29.47 -8.00 18.18
N LYS A 623 -29.54 -7.45 16.98
CA LYS A 623 -29.84 -6.04 16.73
C LYS A 623 -31.34 -5.84 16.55
N SER A 624 -31.95 -4.93 17.29
CA SER A 624 -33.37 -4.59 17.15
C SER A 624 -33.72 -4.20 15.71
N LYS A 625 -34.80 -4.79 15.20
CA LYS A 625 -35.37 -4.41 13.89
C LYS A 625 -36.12 -3.07 13.93
N ILE A 626 -36.37 -2.55 15.12
CA ILE A 626 -37.07 -1.28 15.34
C ILE A 626 -36.02 -0.23 15.74
N VAL A 627 -35.83 0.74 14.86
CA VAL A 627 -35.05 1.95 15.19
C VAL A 627 -36.04 2.93 15.83
N PRO A 628 -35.88 3.35 17.10
CA PRO A 628 -36.68 4.42 17.66
C PRO A 628 -36.58 5.65 16.77
N VAL A 629 -37.71 6.17 16.29
CA VAL A 629 -37.72 7.46 15.57
C VAL A 629 -37.30 8.54 16.56
N GLU A 630 -36.31 9.37 16.18
CA GLU A 630 -35.79 10.51 16.95
C GLU A 630 -36.85 11.48 17.42
#